data_1f6130c3dc4a6ddb2b2955ec0cb297e2
#
_entry.id   1f6130c3dc4a6ddb2b2955ec0cb297e2
#
_cell.length_a   1.000
_cell.length_b   1.000
_cell.length_c   1.000
_cell.angle_alpha   90.00
_cell.angle_beta   90.00
_cell.angle_gamma   90.00
#
_symmetry.space_group_name_H-M   'P 1'
#
loop_
_entity.id
_entity.type
_entity.pdbx_description
1 polymer ?
#
loop_
_entity_poly.entity_id
_entity_poly.type
_entity_poly.pdbx_seq_one_letter_code
_entity_poly.pdbx_strand_id
1 'polypeptide(L)'
;MSGSLVVILMGSRGDEEHCRKIAEAARQFKLEAVLRVGSAHKTAGHVLKILQQYEADPRPKVYITVAGRSNALSGFTDGAVSAPVIACPPASEAYGGADIYSSLRMPSGVAPAVVLEPANAALLAAKILGLADEEVRSAVAAYQKKQAEKITNDDAAIQPGN
;
A
#
# COMPACT_ATOMS: atom_id res chain seq x y z
N MET A 1 3.57 -2.43 19.42
CA MET A 1 3.49 -2.37 17.94
C MET A 1 3.89 -3.73 17.43
N SER A 2 3.18 -4.24 16.44
CA SER A 2 3.53 -5.52 15.81
C SER A 2 4.97 -5.48 15.28
N GLY A 3 5.61 -6.64 15.14
CA GLY A 3 6.91 -6.74 14.49
C GLY A 3 6.87 -6.55 12.97
N SER A 4 5.69 -6.28 12.39
CA SER A 4 5.46 -6.22 10.94
C SER A 4 5.70 -4.82 10.37
N LEU A 5 6.21 -4.74 9.15
CA LEU A 5 6.68 -3.50 8.50
C LEU A 5 5.97 -3.24 7.17
N VAL A 6 5.59 -1.99 6.94
CA VAL A 6 5.17 -1.50 5.62
C VAL A 6 6.24 -0.55 5.08
N VAL A 7 6.87 -0.92 3.99
CA VAL A 7 7.85 -0.07 3.29
C VAL A 7 7.15 0.68 2.17
N ILE A 8 6.96 1.97 2.34
CA ILE A 8 6.29 2.83 1.36
C ILE A 8 7.37 3.52 0.52
N LEU A 9 7.42 3.18 -0.76
CA LEU A 9 8.42 3.67 -1.70
C LEU A 9 7.76 4.59 -2.74
N MET A 10 8.12 5.87 -2.73
CA MET A 10 7.60 6.86 -3.67
C MET A 10 8.60 7.19 -4.79
N GLY A 11 8.08 7.39 -6.00
CA GLY A 11 8.90 7.73 -7.18
C GLY A 11 9.51 9.12 -7.14
N SER A 12 8.89 10.03 -6.41
CA SER A 12 9.37 11.39 -6.15
C SER A 12 8.79 11.95 -4.86
N ARG A 13 9.41 13.00 -4.32
CA ARG A 13 8.88 13.69 -3.13
C ARG A 13 7.51 14.36 -3.39
N GLY A 14 7.15 14.58 -4.65
CA GLY A 14 5.83 15.09 -5.01
C GLY A 14 4.67 14.18 -4.56
N ASP A 15 4.95 12.90 -4.33
CA ASP A 15 3.97 11.91 -3.89
C ASP A 15 3.91 11.76 -2.35
N GLU A 16 4.65 12.59 -1.59
CA GLU A 16 4.80 12.46 -0.15
C GLU A 16 3.45 12.52 0.60
N GLU A 17 2.55 13.42 0.21
CA GLU A 17 1.23 13.55 0.85
C GLU A 17 0.42 12.26 0.72
N HIS A 18 0.41 11.66 -0.48
CA HIS A 18 -0.25 10.39 -0.74
C HIS A 18 0.34 9.26 0.12
N CYS A 19 1.67 9.20 0.23
CA CYS A 19 2.37 8.22 1.07
C CYS A 19 2.09 8.41 2.57
N ARG A 20 1.96 9.64 3.03
CA ARG A 20 1.60 9.92 4.43
C ARG A 20 0.22 9.41 4.79
N LYS A 21 -0.77 9.52 3.87
CA LYS A 21 -2.11 8.94 4.05
C LYS A 21 -2.04 7.42 4.21
N ILE A 22 -1.20 6.74 3.42
CA ILE A 22 -0.96 5.29 3.55
C ILE A 22 -0.35 4.97 4.91
N ALA A 23 0.69 5.71 5.31
CA ALA A 23 1.40 5.47 6.58
C ALA A 23 0.48 5.70 7.80
N GLU A 24 -0.36 6.72 7.76
CA GLU A 24 -1.34 7.01 8.81
C GLU A 24 -2.38 5.89 8.92
N ALA A 25 -2.91 5.43 7.78
CA ALA A 25 -3.83 4.31 7.75
C ALA A 25 -3.19 3.00 8.27
N ALA A 26 -1.92 2.73 7.93
CA ALA A 26 -1.20 1.55 8.40
C ALA A 26 -1.06 1.51 9.94
N ARG A 27 -0.86 2.68 10.57
CA ARG A 27 -0.79 2.78 12.04
C ARG A 27 -2.08 2.36 12.75
N GLN A 28 -3.25 2.52 12.10
CA GLN A 28 -4.53 2.06 12.66
C GLN A 28 -4.54 0.53 12.83
N PHE A 29 -3.74 -0.18 12.03
CA PHE A 29 -3.57 -1.63 12.08
C PHE A 29 -2.33 -2.07 12.89
N LYS A 30 -1.75 -1.16 13.70
CA LYS A 30 -0.54 -1.43 14.52
C LYS A 30 0.73 -1.69 13.70
N LEU A 31 0.74 -1.36 12.42
CA LEU A 31 1.89 -1.53 11.55
C LEU A 31 2.86 -0.37 11.68
N GLU A 32 4.16 -0.69 11.71
CA GLU A 32 5.21 0.30 11.47
C GLU A 32 5.24 0.63 9.97
N ALA A 33 5.32 1.91 9.63
CA ALA A 33 5.42 2.36 8.25
C ALA A 33 6.64 3.28 8.07
N VAL A 34 7.45 2.99 7.06
CA VAL A 34 8.61 3.79 6.68
C VAL A 34 8.44 4.35 5.27
N LEU A 35 8.85 5.58 5.06
CA LEU A 35 8.77 6.26 3.76
C LEU A 35 10.16 6.36 3.14
N ARG A 36 10.27 5.97 1.87
CA ARG A 36 11.50 6.06 1.08
C ARG A 36 11.21 6.72 -0.27
N VAL A 37 12.22 7.36 -0.81
CA VAL A 37 12.15 8.01 -2.14
C VAL A 37 13.15 7.35 -3.07
N GLY A 38 12.68 6.94 -4.24
CA GLY A 38 13.53 6.36 -5.28
C GLY A 38 12.74 6.18 -6.58
N SER A 39 13.34 6.57 -7.68
CA SER A 39 12.73 6.47 -9.00
C SER A 39 13.30 5.30 -9.78
N ALA A 40 12.46 4.38 -10.23
CA ALA A 40 12.89 3.28 -11.10
C ALA A 40 13.51 3.77 -12.41
N HIS A 41 13.02 4.90 -12.97
CA HIS A 41 13.55 5.47 -14.20
C HIS A 41 14.86 6.25 -14.01
N LYS A 42 15.00 6.99 -12.89
CA LYS A 42 16.09 7.96 -12.72
C LYS A 42 17.20 7.47 -11.79
N THR A 43 16.84 6.64 -10.81
CA THR A 43 17.73 6.20 -9.74
C THR A 43 17.55 4.71 -9.43
N ALA A 44 17.48 3.85 -10.46
CA ALA A 44 17.22 2.41 -10.31
C ALA A 44 18.20 1.74 -9.33
N GLY A 45 19.49 2.06 -9.40
CA GLY A 45 20.50 1.53 -8.47
C GLY A 45 20.28 1.97 -7.01
N HIS A 46 19.72 3.16 -6.77
CA HIS A 46 19.33 3.61 -5.44
C HIS A 46 18.10 2.85 -4.92
N VAL A 47 17.09 2.65 -5.79
CA VAL A 47 15.93 1.82 -5.45
C VAL A 47 16.37 0.42 -5.06
N LEU A 48 17.24 -0.21 -5.86
CA LEU A 48 17.75 -1.55 -5.56
C LEU A 48 18.45 -1.61 -4.18
N LYS A 49 19.27 -0.61 -3.83
CA LYS A 49 19.91 -0.53 -2.51
C LYS A 49 18.88 -0.41 -1.38
N ILE A 50 17.81 0.37 -1.57
CA ILE A 50 16.72 0.45 -0.59
C ILE A 50 16.06 -0.92 -0.40
N LEU A 51 15.74 -1.61 -1.49
CA LEU A 51 15.10 -2.94 -1.43
C LEU A 51 16.01 -3.95 -0.72
N GLN A 52 17.30 -4.01 -1.07
CA GLN A 52 18.28 -4.88 -0.41
C GLN A 52 18.40 -4.61 1.09
N GLN A 53 18.34 -3.33 1.52
CA GLN A 53 18.35 -2.96 2.93
C GLN A 53 17.15 -3.57 3.68
N TYR A 54 15.94 -3.50 3.10
CA TYR A 54 14.75 -4.02 3.76
C TYR A 54 14.58 -5.53 3.59
N GLU A 55 15.05 -6.13 2.51
CA GLU A 55 15.06 -7.60 2.39
C GLU A 55 16.02 -8.26 3.39
N ALA A 56 17.06 -7.56 3.82
CA ALA A 56 17.95 -8.01 4.91
C ALA A 56 17.32 -7.88 6.32
N ASP A 57 16.25 -7.11 6.49
CA ASP A 57 15.48 -7.03 7.74
C ASP A 57 14.63 -8.30 7.90
N PRO A 58 14.74 -9.07 8.98
CA PRO A 58 14.01 -10.34 9.14
C PRO A 58 12.51 -10.18 9.41
N ARG A 59 12.03 -8.95 9.64
CA ARG A 59 10.61 -8.71 9.95
C ARG A 59 9.72 -9.02 8.75
N PRO A 60 8.52 -9.61 8.97
CA PRO A 60 7.50 -9.71 7.93
C PRO A 60 7.18 -8.32 7.37
N LYS A 61 7.13 -8.19 6.05
CA LYS A 61 6.91 -6.90 5.41
C LYS A 61 6.06 -6.96 4.15
N VAL A 62 5.48 -5.81 3.81
CA VAL A 62 4.82 -5.54 2.53
C VAL A 62 5.38 -4.24 1.99
N TYR A 63 5.66 -4.20 0.71
CA TYR A 63 6.02 -2.96 0.02
C TYR A 63 4.77 -2.30 -0.56
N ILE A 64 4.64 -0.98 -0.37
CA ILE A 64 3.64 -0.18 -1.08
C ILE A 64 4.37 0.83 -1.95
N THR A 65 4.21 0.74 -3.27
CA THR A 65 4.85 1.65 -4.20
C THR A 65 3.88 2.74 -4.66
N VAL A 66 4.35 3.97 -4.68
CA VAL A 66 3.59 5.15 -5.10
C VAL A 66 4.33 5.83 -6.24
N ALA A 67 3.80 5.68 -7.45
CA ALA A 67 4.32 6.34 -8.64
C ALA A 67 3.17 6.60 -9.62
N GLY A 68 3.06 7.83 -10.07
CA GLY A 68 2.14 8.24 -11.13
C GLY A 68 2.79 8.21 -12.51
N ARG A 69 2.07 8.66 -13.51
CA ARG A 69 2.48 8.67 -14.91
C ARG A 69 2.80 7.25 -15.41
N SER A 70 4.06 6.96 -15.75
CA SER A 70 4.53 5.60 -16.08
C SER A 70 5.06 4.94 -14.82
N ASN A 71 4.28 4.03 -14.25
CA ASN A 71 4.61 3.32 -13.01
C ASN A 71 5.52 2.11 -13.29
N ALA A 72 6.81 2.37 -13.53
CA ALA A 72 7.81 1.29 -13.56
C ALA A 72 8.20 0.81 -12.16
N LEU A 73 7.91 1.62 -11.11
CA LEU A 73 8.39 1.37 -9.76
C LEU A 73 7.80 0.10 -9.15
N SER A 74 6.50 -0.16 -9.37
CA SER A 74 5.85 -1.34 -8.80
C SER A 74 6.39 -2.64 -9.38
N GLY A 75 6.51 -2.74 -10.71
CA GLY A 75 7.07 -3.92 -11.36
C GLY A 75 8.55 -4.11 -11.04
N PHE A 76 9.33 -3.04 -11.01
CA PHE A 76 10.74 -3.08 -10.60
C PHE A 76 10.91 -3.59 -9.15
N THR A 77 10.07 -3.10 -8.24
CA THR A 77 10.10 -3.53 -6.84
C THR A 77 9.72 -5.00 -6.72
N ASP A 78 8.60 -5.40 -7.32
CA ASP A 78 8.08 -6.76 -7.24
C ASP A 78 9.06 -7.80 -7.80
N GLY A 79 9.68 -7.50 -8.93
CA GLY A 79 10.71 -8.37 -9.52
C GLY A 79 12.02 -8.44 -8.72
N ALA A 80 12.23 -7.56 -7.74
CA ALA A 80 13.48 -7.47 -6.97
C ALA A 80 13.34 -7.96 -5.51
N VAL A 81 12.12 -8.26 -5.04
CA VAL A 81 11.86 -8.69 -3.66
C VAL A 81 11.02 -9.97 -3.63
N SER A 82 11.06 -10.67 -2.48
CA SER A 82 10.19 -11.83 -2.24
C SER A 82 8.93 -11.49 -1.47
N ALA A 83 8.90 -10.35 -0.80
CA ALA A 83 7.74 -9.87 -0.06
C ALA A 83 6.66 -9.31 -1.01
N PRO A 84 5.36 -9.38 -0.63
CA PRO A 84 4.27 -8.85 -1.44
C PRO A 84 4.42 -7.35 -1.73
N VAL A 85 4.05 -6.94 -2.96
CA VAL A 85 4.07 -5.56 -3.41
C VAL A 85 2.67 -5.09 -3.77
N ILE A 86 2.32 -3.90 -3.31
CA ILE A 86 1.07 -3.21 -3.63
C ILE A 86 1.40 -1.91 -4.35
N ALA A 87 0.95 -1.75 -5.57
CA ALA A 87 0.98 -0.49 -6.29
C ALA A 87 -0.21 0.37 -5.87
N CYS A 88 0.05 1.57 -5.34
CA CYS A 88 -0.96 2.54 -4.97
C CYS A 88 -0.71 3.87 -5.69
N PRO A 89 -0.90 3.91 -7.03
CA PRO A 89 -0.63 5.10 -7.81
C PRO A 89 -1.60 6.23 -7.43
N PRO A 90 -1.13 7.49 -7.34
CA PRO A 90 -2.02 8.63 -7.16
C PRO A 90 -2.94 8.80 -8.37
N ALA A 91 -4.16 9.30 -8.15
CA ALA A 91 -5.06 9.63 -9.23
C ALA A 91 -4.43 10.70 -10.15
N SER A 92 -4.64 10.55 -11.45
CA SER A 92 -4.19 11.49 -12.48
C SER A 92 -5.32 11.79 -13.43
N GLU A 93 -5.53 13.08 -13.74
CA GLU A 93 -6.43 13.53 -14.80
C GLU A 93 -5.72 13.64 -16.15
N ALA A 94 -4.38 13.60 -16.17
CA ALA A 94 -3.61 13.64 -17.37
C ALA A 94 -3.95 12.45 -18.29
N TYR A 95 -4.04 12.71 -19.58
CA TYR A 95 -4.41 11.70 -20.58
C TYR A 95 -5.70 10.91 -20.25
N GLY A 96 -6.67 11.59 -19.63
CA GLY A 96 -7.93 10.93 -19.24
C GLY A 96 -7.79 9.79 -18.23
N GLY A 97 -6.73 9.82 -17.41
CA GLY A 97 -6.46 8.79 -16.41
C GLY A 97 -5.80 7.51 -16.98
N ALA A 98 -5.38 7.50 -18.24
CA ALA A 98 -4.77 6.34 -18.88
C ALA A 98 -3.45 5.87 -18.23
N ASP A 99 -2.83 6.71 -17.40
CA ASP A 99 -1.64 6.37 -16.60
C ASP A 99 -1.81 5.07 -15.79
N ILE A 100 -3.03 4.75 -15.38
CA ILE A 100 -3.33 3.54 -14.60
C ILE A 100 -2.92 2.25 -15.32
N TYR A 101 -3.00 2.20 -16.64
CA TYR A 101 -2.64 1.01 -17.41
C TYR A 101 -1.17 0.60 -17.21
N SER A 102 -0.28 1.53 -16.88
CA SER A 102 1.12 1.23 -16.54
C SER A 102 1.27 0.42 -15.22
N SER A 103 0.24 0.41 -14.38
CA SER A 103 0.21 -0.35 -13.12
C SER A 103 -0.53 -1.69 -13.26
N LEU A 104 -1.40 -1.83 -14.28
CA LEU A 104 -2.30 -2.98 -14.40
C LEU A 104 -1.72 -4.15 -15.18
N ARG A 105 -0.75 -3.90 -16.06
CA ARG A 105 -0.23 -4.94 -16.96
C ARG A 105 1.25 -5.19 -16.73
N MET A 106 1.53 -6.37 -16.15
CA MET A 106 2.90 -6.80 -15.84
C MET A 106 3.30 -8.01 -16.69
N PRO A 107 4.61 -8.20 -16.94
CA PRO A 107 5.11 -9.40 -17.58
C PRO A 107 4.95 -10.63 -16.68
N SER A 108 5.09 -11.83 -17.26
CA SER A 108 5.11 -13.07 -16.48
C SER A 108 6.22 -13.05 -15.42
N GLY A 109 5.88 -13.50 -14.20
CA GLY A 109 6.78 -13.52 -13.06
C GLY A 109 6.80 -12.24 -12.22
N VAL A 110 5.96 -11.24 -12.56
CA VAL A 110 5.81 -9.99 -11.81
C VAL A 110 4.33 -9.76 -11.51
N ALA A 111 3.96 -9.63 -10.24
CA ALA A 111 2.56 -9.67 -9.81
C ALA A 111 2.22 -8.71 -8.66
N PRO A 112 2.54 -7.39 -8.73
CA PRO A 112 2.09 -6.46 -7.72
C PRO A 112 0.56 -6.32 -7.76
N ALA A 113 -0.09 -6.30 -6.58
CA ALA A 113 -1.50 -5.94 -6.49
C ALA A 113 -1.67 -4.44 -6.79
N VAL A 114 -2.82 -4.04 -7.34
CA VAL A 114 -3.13 -2.61 -7.56
C VAL A 114 -4.29 -2.18 -6.68
N VAL A 115 -4.07 -1.18 -5.84
CA VAL A 115 -5.08 -0.60 -4.94
C VAL A 115 -4.95 0.92 -4.98
N LEU A 116 -5.98 1.61 -5.43
CA LEU A 116 -5.90 3.04 -5.72
C LEU A 116 -6.02 3.93 -4.47
N GLU A 117 -6.83 3.52 -3.50
CA GLU A 117 -7.08 4.29 -2.31
C GLU A 117 -6.01 4.02 -1.23
N PRO A 118 -5.35 5.07 -0.69
CA PRO A 118 -4.32 4.94 0.34
C PRO A 118 -4.72 4.09 1.55
N ALA A 119 -5.93 4.32 2.07
CA ALA A 119 -6.44 3.57 3.22
C ALA A 119 -6.66 2.09 2.90
N ASN A 120 -7.12 1.79 1.67
CA ASN A 120 -7.34 0.41 1.23
C ASN A 120 -6.01 -0.30 0.91
N ALA A 121 -4.99 0.40 0.43
CA ALA A 121 -3.65 -0.16 0.27
C ALA A 121 -3.05 -0.57 1.63
N ALA A 122 -3.20 0.28 2.64
CA ALA A 122 -2.80 -0.06 4.02
C ALA A 122 -3.62 -1.22 4.60
N LEU A 123 -4.93 -1.27 4.33
CA LEU A 123 -5.79 -2.37 4.76
C LEU A 123 -5.38 -3.70 4.10
N LEU A 124 -5.06 -3.71 2.80
CA LEU A 124 -4.59 -4.93 2.13
C LEU A 124 -3.26 -5.38 2.72
N ALA A 125 -2.31 -4.47 2.94
CA ALA A 125 -1.04 -4.78 3.62
C ALA A 125 -1.29 -5.38 5.02
N ALA A 126 -2.23 -4.81 5.80
CA ALA A 126 -2.59 -5.32 7.11
C ALA A 126 -3.23 -6.72 7.04
N LYS A 127 -4.08 -6.99 6.05
CA LYS A 127 -4.65 -8.33 5.85
C LYS A 127 -3.58 -9.36 5.50
N ILE A 128 -2.60 -9.00 4.66
CA ILE A 128 -1.49 -9.89 4.31
C ILE A 128 -0.64 -10.19 5.56
N LEU A 129 -0.21 -9.15 6.27
CA LEU A 129 0.63 -9.30 7.47
C LEU A 129 -0.11 -9.98 8.62
N GLY A 130 -1.41 -9.75 8.76
CA GLY A 130 -2.28 -10.39 9.74
C GLY A 130 -2.45 -11.90 9.57
N LEU A 131 -1.99 -12.50 8.46
CA LEU A 131 -1.93 -13.95 8.32
C LEU A 131 -0.96 -14.59 9.32
N ALA A 132 0.11 -13.87 9.69
CA ALA A 132 1.13 -14.31 10.62
C ALA A 132 1.19 -13.49 11.93
N ASP A 133 0.46 -12.38 12.02
CA ASP A 133 0.49 -11.43 13.14
C ASP A 133 -0.92 -11.27 13.72
N GLU A 134 -1.14 -11.84 14.92
CA GLU A 134 -2.44 -11.83 15.61
C GLU A 134 -2.91 -10.43 16.01
N GLU A 135 -1.97 -9.55 16.40
CA GLU A 135 -2.30 -8.17 16.78
C GLU A 135 -2.84 -7.40 15.57
N VAL A 136 -2.19 -7.57 14.42
CA VAL A 136 -2.63 -6.97 13.14
C VAL A 136 -3.98 -7.55 12.71
N ARG A 137 -4.14 -8.88 12.76
CA ARG A 137 -5.39 -9.55 12.41
C ARG A 137 -6.57 -9.05 13.24
N SER A 138 -6.37 -8.93 14.56
CA SER A 138 -7.39 -8.40 15.47
C SER A 138 -7.74 -6.95 15.17
N ALA A 139 -6.76 -6.10 14.83
CA ALA A 139 -7.00 -4.72 14.42
C ALA A 139 -7.79 -4.63 13.12
N VAL A 140 -7.51 -5.49 12.13
CA VAL A 140 -8.28 -5.58 10.89
C VAL A 140 -9.74 -5.98 11.17
N ALA A 141 -9.97 -7.00 12.00
CA ALA A 141 -11.31 -7.45 12.34
C ALA A 141 -12.13 -6.34 13.06
N ALA A 142 -11.51 -5.63 14.01
CA ALA A 142 -12.14 -4.50 14.71
C ALA A 142 -12.48 -3.35 13.74
N TYR A 143 -11.58 -3.03 12.82
CA TYR A 143 -11.83 -2.01 11.80
C TYR A 143 -13.00 -2.39 10.90
N GLN A 144 -13.04 -3.63 10.38
CA GLN A 144 -14.12 -4.08 9.50
C GLN A 144 -15.47 -4.08 10.22
N LYS A 145 -15.51 -4.53 11.49
CA LYS A 145 -16.71 -4.47 12.32
C LYS A 145 -17.24 -3.04 12.45
N LYS A 146 -16.35 -2.08 12.75
CA LYS A 146 -16.73 -0.65 12.86
C LYS A 146 -17.29 -0.10 11.53
N GLN A 147 -16.71 -0.49 10.38
CA GLN A 147 -17.23 -0.06 9.07
C GLN A 147 -18.63 -0.64 8.81
N ALA A 148 -18.87 -1.90 9.14
CA ALA A 148 -20.19 -2.52 9.00
C ALA A 148 -21.23 -1.88 9.93
N GLU A 149 -20.89 -1.66 11.21
CA GLU A 149 -21.77 -1.00 12.19
C GLU A 149 -22.16 0.42 11.74
N LYS A 150 -21.23 1.16 11.13
CA LYS A 150 -21.55 2.48 10.58
C LYS A 150 -22.67 2.41 9.56
N ILE A 151 -22.59 1.52 8.59
CA ILE A 151 -23.60 1.37 7.53
C ILE A 151 -24.95 0.93 8.08
N THR A 152 -24.97 -0.02 9.03
CA THR A 152 -26.23 -0.48 9.65
C THR A 152 -26.89 0.60 10.50
N ASN A 153 -26.08 1.43 11.19
CA ASN A 153 -26.60 2.57 11.95
C ASN A 153 -27.14 3.68 11.04
N ASP A 154 -26.43 3.96 9.91
CA ASP A 154 -26.89 4.91 8.91
C ASP A 154 -28.24 4.46 8.30
N ASP A 155 -28.39 3.15 8.01
CA ASP A 155 -29.64 2.58 7.52
C ASP A 155 -30.77 2.74 8.55
N ALA A 156 -30.52 2.39 9.81
CA ALA A 156 -31.51 2.55 10.88
C ALA A 156 -31.94 4.01 11.08
N ALA A 157 -31.03 4.96 10.88
CA ALA A 157 -31.32 6.39 11.07
C ALA A 157 -32.23 6.98 9.99
N ILE A 158 -32.31 6.38 8.81
CA ILE A 158 -33.15 6.85 7.70
C ILE A 158 -34.50 6.11 7.59
N GLN A 159 -34.75 5.07 8.41
CA GLN A 159 -36.01 4.33 8.39
C GLN A 159 -37.14 5.19 9.01
N PRO A 160 -38.33 5.25 8.38
CA PRO A 160 -39.44 5.96 8.94
C PRO A 160 -39.96 5.25 10.21
N GLY A 161 -39.91 5.94 11.33
CA GLY A 161 -40.46 5.45 12.60
C GLY A 161 -39.48 5.31 13.77
N ASN A 162 -38.28 5.78 13.63
CA ASN A 162 -37.31 5.98 14.73
C ASN A 162 -37.30 7.43 15.18
#